data_16144dc226bed3e33f0aad67838eb042
#
_entry.id   16144dc226bed3e33f0aad67838eb042
#
_cell.length_a   1.000
_cell.length_b   1.000
_cell.length_c   1.000
_cell.angle_alpha   90.00
_cell.angle_beta   90.00
_cell.angle_gamma   90.00
#
_symmetry.space_group_name_H-M   'P 1'
#
loop_
_entity.id
_entity.type
_entity.pdbx_description
1 polymer ?
#
loop_
_entity_poly.entity_id
_entity_poly.type
_entity_poly.pdbx_seq_one_letter_code
_entity_poly.pdbx_strand_id
1 'polypeptide(L)'
;MPSVGPSNITDELDDEVIAMDPSQIVDLDRYPIDQPDGPACQALIASCRRDIETQALCMLPNFLRPDALEALQAESQSLAPKACRMDNLRTPYGWMCNAGFKPDHPRSQLFRNRSGLVLGGEFPRDSAIKALYFWDPLTEFLRQVIGVDTLYNTACPHLSFNIGVEGEGDQFGWHFDTNDGCAVSLLVQQADEGGHFEFTPFIRSDEDENYTEIGRVFTGKSELVRQPAMAPGTFTLFRGHRSLHRVTPVGHTTRARLIVLFGYDQNPGMVYPESTVNDFRNPSSDPYYGRPS
;
A
#
# COMPACT_ATOMS: atom_id res chain seq x y z
N MET A 1 14.11 62.02 -20.92
CA MET A 1 14.16 60.60 -20.69
C MET A 1 14.44 60.35 -19.21
N PRO A 2 13.49 59.97 -18.39
CA PRO A 2 13.77 59.61 -16.99
C PRO A 2 14.25 58.15 -16.96
N SER A 3 15.32 57.91 -16.19
CA SER A 3 15.92 56.64 -15.89
C SER A 3 15.01 55.82 -14.95
N VAL A 4 14.65 54.64 -15.38
CA VAL A 4 13.94 53.66 -14.50
C VAL A 4 15.04 53.00 -13.65
N GLY A 5 14.93 53.21 -12.33
CA GLY A 5 15.73 52.53 -11.34
C GLY A 5 15.33 51.05 -11.19
N PRO A 6 16.23 50.20 -10.71
CA PRO A 6 15.93 48.79 -10.53
C PRO A 6 14.90 48.61 -9.45
N SER A 7 13.83 47.90 -9.77
CA SER A 7 12.86 47.38 -8.82
C SER A 7 13.52 46.39 -7.86
N ASN A 8 13.57 46.69 -6.59
CA ASN A 8 13.87 45.74 -5.54
C ASN A 8 12.82 44.62 -5.58
N ILE A 9 13.22 43.48 -6.13
CA ILE A 9 12.54 42.22 -5.85
C ILE A 9 13.02 41.85 -4.44
N THR A 10 12.17 42.10 -3.45
CA THR A 10 12.32 41.47 -2.14
C THR A 10 12.12 39.99 -2.36
N ASP A 11 13.23 39.22 -2.27
CA ASP A 11 13.18 37.79 -2.03
C ASP A 11 12.32 37.57 -0.78
N GLU A 12 11.09 37.15 -0.99
CA GLU A 12 10.34 36.48 0.07
C GLU A 12 11.15 35.23 0.39
N LEU A 13 11.80 35.24 1.53
CA LEU A 13 12.37 34.05 2.15
C LEU A 13 11.20 33.09 2.30
N ASP A 14 11.14 32.07 1.41
CA ASP A 14 10.30 30.90 1.63
C ASP A 14 10.65 30.40 3.03
N ASP A 15 9.70 30.51 3.97
CA ASP A 15 9.79 29.84 5.25
C ASP A 15 10.10 28.37 4.94
N GLU A 16 11.25 27.91 5.35
CA GLU A 16 11.74 26.55 5.14
C GLU A 16 10.77 25.62 5.88
N VAL A 17 9.82 25.06 5.13
CA VAL A 17 8.81 24.14 5.69
C VAL A 17 9.55 22.89 6.10
N ILE A 18 9.83 22.78 7.39
CA ILE A 18 10.59 21.66 7.96
C ILE A 18 9.65 20.45 8.04
N ALA A 19 9.88 19.47 7.17
CA ALA A 19 9.24 18.17 7.28
C ALA A 19 9.67 17.48 8.61
N MET A 20 8.80 16.65 9.18
CA MET A 20 9.12 15.85 10.36
C MET A 20 10.36 14.96 10.06
N ASP A 21 11.32 14.94 10.98
CA ASP A 21 12.47 14.03 10.87
C ASP A 21 12.00 12.58 10.92
N PRO A 22 12.29 11.74 9.92
CA PRO A 22 11.86 10.34 9.89
C PRO A 22 12.32 9.52 11.08
N SER A 23 13.47 9.86 11.69
CA SER A 23 13.98 9.23 12.94
C SER A 23 13.07 9.48 14.14
N GLN A 24 12.22 10.50 14.08
CA GLN A 24 11.20 10.79 15.08
C GLN A 24 9.84 10.15 14.75
N ILE A 25 9.68 9.62 13.54
CA ILE A 25 8.45 8.96 13.10
C ILE A 25 8.42 7.51 13.57
N VAL A 26 9.50 6.76 13.33
CA VAL A 26 9.62 5.35 13.68
C VAL A 26 9.99 5.17 15.16
N ASP A 27 9.39 4.19 15.82
CA ASP A 27 9.81 3.75 17.16
C ASP A 27 11.12 2.96 17.05
N LEU A 28 12.25 3.68 17.00
CA LEU A 28 13.59 3.12 16.84
C LEU A 28 14.07 2.33 18.06
N ASP A 29 13.52 2.57 19.24
CA ASP A 29 13.80 1.77 20.43
C ASP A 29 13.30 0.34 20.25
N ARG A 30 12.18 0.20 19.55
CA ARG A 30 11.55 -1.09 19.24
C ARG A 30 12.03 -1.67 17.91
N TYR A 31 12.22 -0.84 16.91
CA TYR A 31 12.58 -1.21 15.54
C TYR A 31 13.80 -0.42 15.06
N PRO A 32 15.02 -0.82 15.44
CA PRO A 32 16.26 -0.06 15.19
C PRO A 32 16.72 -0.16 13.73
N ILE A 33 15.85 0.23 12.79
CA ILE A 33 16.07 0.13 11.34
C ILE A 33 17.09 1.17 10.82
N ASP A 34 17.40 2.17 11.61
CA ASP A 34 18.45 3.16 11.35
C ASP A 34 19.88 2.61 11.59
N GLN A 35 19.98 1.41 12.17
CA GLN A 35 21.25 0.72 12.43
C GLN A 35 21.30 -0.64 11.70
N PRO A 36 21.33 -0.63 10.34
CA PRO A 36 21.13 -1.84 9.54
C PRO A 36 22.12 -2.96 9.84
N ASP A 37 23.35 -2.64 10.21
CA ASP A 37 24.41 -3.61 10.56
C ASP A 37 24.41 -4.00 12.05
N GLY A 38 23.56 -3.36 12.85
CA GLY A 38 23.45 -3.64 14.28
C GLY A 38 22.80 -5.01 14.56
N PRO A 39 23.22 -5.71 15.63
CA PRO A 39 22.73 -7.06 15.92
C PRO A 39 21.21 -7.10 16.15
N ALA A 40 20.64 -6.06 16.73
CA ALA A 40 19.18 -5.96 16.95
C ALA A 40 18.42 -5.82 15.63
N CYS A 41 18.89 -4.96 14.71
CA CYS A 41 18.30 -4.82 13.39
C CYS A 41 18.45 -6.11 12.57
N GLN A 42 19.60 -6.77 12.59
CA GLN A 42 19.82 -8.04 11.90
C GLN A 42 18.91 -9.16 12.43
N ALA A 43 18.65 -9.21 13.74
CA ALA A 43 17.70 -10.15 14.32
C ALA A 43 16.24 -9.84 13.88
N LEU A 44 15.87 -8.56 13.79
CA LEU A 44 14.58 -8.11 13.27
C LEU A 44 14.42 -8.50 11.81
N ILE A 45 15.43 -8.24 10.95
CA ILE A 45 15.42 -8.60 9.53
C ILE A 45 15.23 -10.11 9.37
N ALA A 46 15.97 -10.92 10.12
CA ALA A 46 15.85 -12.38 10.07
C ALA A 46 14.44 -12.86 10.49
N SER A 47 13.82 -12.21 11.46
CA SER A 47 12.43 -12.51 11.86
C SER A 47 11.45 -12.15 10.76
N CYS A 48 11.55 -10.93 10.21
CA CYS A 48 10.66 -10.46 9.13
C CYS A 48 10.76 -11.32 7.87
N ARG A 49 11.98 -11.73 7.48
CA ARG A 49 12.19 -12.68 6.37
C ARG A 49 11.45 -13.99 6.59
N ARG A 50 11.63 -14.59 7.76
CA ARG A 50 10.97 -15.86 8.12
C ARG A 50 9.45 -15.71 8.04
N ASP A 51 8.88 -14.60 8.55
CA ASP A 51 7.44 -14.38 8.52
C ASP A 51 6.92 -14.23 7.08
N ILE A 52 7.63 -13.46 6.22
CA ILE A 52 7.28 -13.30 4.81
C ILE A 52 7.36 -14.64 4.08
N GLU A 53 8.41 -15.44 4.31
CA GLU A 53 8.63 -16.70 3.62
C GLU A 53 7.67 -17.81 4.07
N THR A 54 7.24 -17.79 5.33
CA THR A 54 6.42 -18.87 5.89
C THR A 54 4.94 -18.52 6.03
N GLN A 55 4.62 -17.22 6.18
CA GLN A 55 3.27 -16.73 6.45
C GLN A 55 2.75 -15.78 5.36
N ALA A 56 3.58 -15.43 4.38
CA ALA A 56 3.32 -14.42 3.36
C ALA A 56 3.13 -12.98 3.91
N LEU A 57 3.11 -12.80 5.21
CA LEU A 57 2.84 -11.53 5.89
C LEU A 57 3.80 -11.34 7.07
N CYS A 58 4.53 -10.23 7.06
CA CYS A 58 5.24 -9.71 8.22
C CYS A 58 4.49 -8.48 8.76
N MET A 59 4.28 -8.41 10.06
CA MET A 59 3.65 -7.28 10.73
C MET A 59 4.56 -6.71 11.81
N LEU A 60 4.71 -5.39 11.82
CA LEU A 60 5.43 -4.63 12.83
C LEU A 60 4.44 -3.72 13.57
N PRO A 61 3.77 -4.22 14.62
CA PRO A 61 2.79 -3.44 15.38
C PRO A 61 3.45 -2.31 16.17
N ASN A 62 2.79 -1.15 16.27
CA ASN A 62 3.34 0.05 16.90
C ASN A 62 4.68 0.45 16.27
N PHE A 63 4.75 0.41 14.93
CA PHE A 63 5.94 0.81 14.19
C PHE A 63 6.23 2.31 14.32
N LEU A 64 5.17 3.10 14.49
CA LEU A 64 5.26 4.54 14.69
C LEU A 64 5.30 4.88 16.17
N ARG A 65 5.98 5.97 16.50
CA ARG A 65 5.83 6.65 17.79
C ARG A 65 4.39 7.17 17.92
N PRO A 66 3.85 7.26 19.14
CA PRO A 66 2.44 7.69 19.31
C PRO A 66 2.11 9.05 18.73
N ASP A 67 2.98 10.05 18.94
CA ASP A 67 2.84 11.40 18.41
C ASP A 67 2.95 11.46 16.88
N ALA A 68 3.84 10.67 16.30
CA ALA A 68 3.94 10.50 14.86
C ALA A 68 2.70 9.84 14.27
N LEU A 69 2.13 8.82 14.93
CA LEU A 69 0.87 8.21 14.48
C LEU A 69 -0.25 9.25 14.45
N GLU A 70 -0.39 10.08 15.49
CA GLU A 70 -1.38 11.17 15.52
C GLU A 70 -1.17 12.15 14.35
N ALA A 71 0.08 12.53 14.08
CA ALA A 71 0.42 13.42 12.97
C ALA A 71 0.06 12.80 11.60
N LEU A 72 0.43 11.52 11.37
CA LEU A 72 0.11 10.83 10.13
C LEU A 72 -1.40 10.60 9.97
N GLN A 73 -2.13 10.40 11.06
CA GLN A 73 -3.60 10.33 11.04
C GLN A 73 -4.21 11.66 10.61
N ALA A 74 -3.77 12.76 11.22
CA ALA A 74 -4.26 14.11 10.88
C ALA A 74 -3.95 14.45 9.42
N GLU A 75 -2.73 14.16 8.94
CA GLU A 75 -2.35 14.36 7.54
C GLU A 75 -3.25 13.53 6.62
N SER A 76 -3.38 12.23 6.88
CA SER A 76 -4.20 11.33 6.05
C SER A 76 -5.67 11.72 6.02
N GLN A 77 -6.23 12.15 7.14
CA GLN A 77 -7.61 12.65 7.24
C GLN A 77 -7.80 13.94 6.42
N SER A 78 -6.82 14.85 6.44
CA SER A 78 -6.86 16.10 5.66
C SER A 78 -6.81 15.85 4.14
N LEU A 79 -6.11 14.79 3.74
CA LEU A 79 -5.95 14.39 2.34
C LEU A 79 -7.10 13.51 1.83
N ALA A 80 -7.79 12.77 2.68
CA ALA A 80 -8.84 11.83 2.31
C ALA A 80 -9.92 12.42 1.37
N PRO A 81 -10.38 13.68 1.51
CA PRO A 81 -11.35 14.30 0.57
C PRO A 81 -10.84 14.42 -0.87
N LYS A 82 -9.52 14.35 -1.10
CA LYS A 82 -8.91 14.42 -2.44
C LYS A 82 -8.82 13.06 -3.14
N ALA A 83 -9.30 12.00 -2.50
CA ALA A 83 -9.20 10.65 -3.04
C ALA A 83 -9.96 10.51 -4.37
N CYS A 84 -9.29 9.98 -5.39
CA CYS A 84 -9.96 9.45 -6.58
C CYS A 84 -10.81 8.26 -6.16
N ARG A 85 -12.08 8.24 -6.54
CA ARG A 85 -13.02 7.18 -6.17
C ARG A 85 -13.13 6.15 -7.28
N MET A 86 -13.09 4.87 -6.91
CA MET A 86 -13.44 3.76 -7.80
C MET A 86 -14.66 3.02 -7.26
N ASP A 87 -15.46 2.49 -8.17
CA ASP A 87 -16.57 1.56 -7.89
C ASP A 87 -16.76 0.67 -9.12
N ASN A 88 -16.16 -0.50 -9.11
CA ASN A 88 -16.20 -1.40 -10.24
C ASN A 88 -16.22 -2.87 -9.82
N LEU A 89 -16.46 -3.75 -10.77
CA LEU A 89 -16.31 -5.18 -10.62
C LEU A 89 -15.02 -5.63 -11.29
N ARG A 90 -14.29 -6.53 -10.64
CA ARG A 90 -13.07 -7.11 -11.19
C ARG A 90 -12.95 -8.59 -10.84
N THR A 91 -12.26 -9.31 -11.70
CA THR A 91 -11.81 -10.66 -11.38
C THR A 91 -10.61 -10.59 -10.43
N PRO A 92 -10.32 -11.64 -9.65
CA PRO A 92 -9.13 -11.71 -8.80
C PRO A 92 -7.80 -11.59 -9.55
N TYR A 93 -7.83 -11.76 -10.86
CA TYR A 93 -6.66 -11.76 -11.76
C TYR A 93 -6.68 -10.53 -12.67
N GLY A 94 -6.75 -9.33 -12.10
CA GLY A 94 -6.97 -8.09 -12.81
C GLY A 94 -5.93 -7.72 -13.88
N TRP A 95 -4.75 -8.37 -13.87
CA TRP A 95 -3.70 -8.16 -14.88
C TRP A 95 -3.75 -9.15 -16.04
N MET A 96 -4.63 -10.16 -15.98
CA MET A 96 -4.75 -11.20 -17.01
C MET A 96 -6.00 -11.00 -17.84
N CYS A 97 -5.98 -11.46 -19.10
CA CYS A 97 -7.19 -11.60 -19.87
C CYS A 97 -8.03 -12.75 -19.30
N ASN A 98 -9.22 -12.45 -18.77
CA ASN A 98 -10.11 -13.40 -18.11
C ASN A 98 -11.36 -13.75 -18.93
N ALA A 99 -11.42 -13.33 -20.19
CA ALA A 99 -12.52 -13.68 -21.08
C ALA A 99 -12.49 -15.17 -21.47
N GLY A 100 -13.66 -15.75 -21.67
CA GLY A 100 -13.81 -17.11 -22.22
C GLY A 100 -13.78 -18.26 -21.20
N PHE A 101 -13.62 -17.97 -19.91
CA PHE A 101 -13.78 -18.99 -18.86
C PHE A 101 -15.26 -19.25 -18.57
N LYS A 102 -15.59 -20.48 -18.09
CA LYS A 102 -16.95 -20.80 -17.64
C LYS A 102 -17.35 -19.92 -16.45
N PRO A 103 -18.65 -19.62 -16.26
CA PRO A 103 -19.10 -18.74 -15.18
C PRO A 103 -18.73 -19.19 -13.77
N ASP A 104 -18.55 -20.48 -13.53
CA ASP A 104 -18.15 -21.07 -12.24
C ASP A 104 -16.63 -21.11 -12.03
N HIS A 105 -15.85 -20.77 -13.06
CA HIS A 105 -14.39 -20.75 -12.96
C HIS A 105 -13.90 -19.54 -12.11
N PRO A 106 -12.91 -19.68 -11.23
CA PRO A 106 -12.38 -18.59 -10.40
C PRO A 106 -12.00 -17.32 -11.19
N ARG A 107 -11.48 -17.46 -12.40
CA ARG A 107 -11.15 -16.33 -13.28
C ARG A 107 -12.36 -15.58 -13.86
N SER A 108 -13.56 -16.13 -13.72
CA SER A 108 -14.82 -15.49 -14.13
C SER A 108 -15.57 -14.86 -12.96
N GLN A 109 -15.17 -15.15 -11.71
CA GLN A 109 -15.83 -14.57 -10.56
C GLN A 109 -15.51 -13.08 -10.45
N LEU A 110 -16.54 -12.29 -10.15
CA LEU A 110 -16.43 -10.84 -10.06
C LEU A 110 -16.63 -10.39 -8.62
N PHE A 111 -15.72 -9.53 -8.16
CA PHE A 111 -15.77 -8.92 -6.85
C PHE A 111 -15.80 -7.40 -6.99
N ARG A 112 -16.57 -6.76 -6.10
CA ARG A 112 -16.67 -5.31 -6.09
C ARG A 112 -15.43 -4.72 -5.45
N ASN A 113 -14.86 -3.73 -6.14
CA ASN A 113 -13.85 -2.82 -5.62
C ASN A 113 -14.49 -1.43 -5.53
N ARG A 114 -14.77 -1.00 -4.32
CA ARG A 114 -15.25 0.34 -4.03
C ARG A 114 -14.35 0.95 -2.97
N SER A 115 -13.56 1.94 -3.34
CA SER A 115 -12.59 2.58 -2.46
C SER A 115 -12.15 3.94 -2.99
N GLY A 116 -11.43 4.70 -2.20
CA GLY A 116 -10.73 5.90 -2.61
C GLY A 116 -9.22 5.70 -2.60
N LEU A 117 -8.50 6.46 -3.43
CA LEU A 117 -7.05 6.50 -3.45
C LEU A 117 -6.59 7.95 -3.55
N VAL A 118 -5.87 8.44 -2.53
CA VAL A 118 -5.16 9.72 -2.60
C VAL A 118 -3.83 9.49 -3.28
N LEU A 119 -3.60 10.15 -4.40
CA LEU A 119 -2.39 9.99 -5.19
C LEU A 119 -1.23 10.83 -4.62
N GLY A 120 0.00 10.39 -4.83
CA GLY A 120 1.22 11.01 -4.30
C GLY A 120 1.39 12.50 -4.62
N GLY A 121 0.84 12.97 -5.76
CA GLY A 121 0.86 14.39 -6.14
C GLY A 121 0.01 15.31 -5.25
N GLU A 122 -0.88 14.77 -4.42
CA GLU A 122 -1.74 15.53 -3.52
C GLU A 122 -1.09 15.86 -2.17
N PHE A 123 0.03 15.24 -1.87
CA PHE A 123 0.72 15.39 -0.59
C PHE A 123 1.50 16.69 -0.54
N PRO A 124 1.47 17.41 0.58
CA PRO A 124 2.23 18.65 0.76
C PRO A 124 3.75 18.40 0.80
N ARG A 125 4.54 19.48 0.72
CA ARG A 125 6.01 19.36 0.74
C ARG A 125 6.53 18.86 2.08
N ASP A 126 5.90 19.24 3.16
CA ASP A 126 6.21 18.90 4.56
C ASP A 126 5.54 17.61 5.05
N SER A 127 5.00 16.80 4.14
CA SER A 127 4.36 15.53 4.47
C SER A 127 5.27 14.61 5.27
N ALA A 128 4.82 14.18 6.45
CA ALA A 128 5.50 13.18 7.26
C ALA A 128 5.53 11.80 6.57
N ILE A 129 4.49 11.47 5.80
CA ILE A 129 4.43 10.24 4.98
C ILE A 129 5.50 10.26 3.91
N LYS A 130 5.70 11.40 3.21
CA LYS A 130 6.79 11.56 2.24
C LYS A 130 8.16 11.44 2.90
N ALA A 131 8.36 12.09 4.04
CA ALA A 131 9.61 12.04 4.78
C ALA A 131 9.95 10.58 5.15
N LEU A 132 8.98 9.82 5.66
CA LEU A 132 9.16 8.40 5.96
C LEU A 132 9.46 7.57 4.71
N TYR A 133 8.75 7.81 3.60
CA TYR A 133 8.94 7.09 2.35
C TYR A 133 10.35 7.27 1.76
N PHE A 134 10.88 8.50 1.78
CA PHE A 134 12.20 8.81 1.23
C PHE A 134 13.37 8.62 2.22
N TRP A 135 13.09 8.06 3.38
CA TRP A 135 14.11 7.81 4.37
C TRP A 135 14.94 6.57 4.02
N ASP A 136 16.22 6.77 3.70
CA ASP A 136 17.13 5.71 3.26
C ASP A 136 17.20 4.51 4.21
N PRO A 137 17.23 4.65 5.56
CA PRO A 137 17.20 3.52 6.47
C PRO A 137 15.96 2.61 6.29
N LEU A 138 14.79 3.17 6.00
CA LEU A 138 13.60 2.35 5.71
C LEU A 138 13.77 1.56 4.43
N THR A 139 14.27 2.18 3.35
CA THR A 139 14.53 1.51 2.07
C THR A 139 15.55 0.39 2.22
N GLU A 140 16.64 0.64 2.96
CA GLU A 140 17.68 -0.36 3.22
C GLU A 140 17.16 -1.52 4.08
N PHE A 141 16.38 -1.23 5.13
CA PHE A 141 15.71 -2.27 5.93
C PHE A 141 14.82 -3.16 5.05
N LEU A 142 13.98 -2.55 4.21
CA LEU A 142 13.11 -3.28 3.29
C LEU A 142 13.90 -4.11 2.29
N ARG A 143 14.97 -3.57 1.71
CA ARG A 143 15.87 -4.28 0.80
C ARG A 143 16.40 -5.57 1.43
N GLN A 144 16.89 -5.44 2.66
CA GLN A 144 17.40 -6.59 3.40
C GLN A 144 16.29 -7.59 3.76
N VAL A 145 15.13 -7.14 4.21
CA VAL A 145 13.99 -8.02 4.55
C VAL A 145 13.47 -8.76 3.33
N ILE A 146 13.28 -8.07 2.20
CA ILE A 146 12.82 -8.67 0.94
C ILE A 146 13.87 -9.64 0.37
N GLY A 147 15.16 -9.41 0.66
CA GLY A 147 16.27 -10.25 0.24
C GLY A 147 16.69 -10.01 -1.20
N VAL A 148 16.65 -8.76 -1.66
CA VAL A 148 17.06 -8.36 -3.02
C VAL A 148 18.38 -7.59 -3.01
N ASP A 149 19.09 -7.60 -4.13
CA ASP A 149 20.38 -6.91 -4.25
C ASP A 149 20.21 -5.38 -4.25
N THR A 150 19.16 -4.90 -4.89
CA THR A 150 18.83 -3.48 -5.02
C THR A 150 17.36 -3.23 -4.73
N LEU A 151 17.05 -2.11 -4.09
CA LEU A 151 15.70 -1.62 -3.90
C LEU A 151 15.72 -0.10 -3.95
N TYR A 152 14.79 0.48 -4.70
CA TYR A 152 14.68 1.93 -4.88
C TYR A 152 13.24 2.38 -4.63
N ASN A 153 13.09 3.59 -4.14
CA ASN A 153 11.82 4.29 -4.22
C ASN A 153 11.41 4.46 -5.69
N THR A 154 10.17 4.16 -6.04
CA THR A 154 9.71 4.39 -7.42
C THR A 154 9.71 5.89 -7.74
N ALA A 155 9.93 6.24 -8.99
CA ALA A 155 9.94 7.63 -9.47
C ALA A 155 8.56 8.11 -9.95
N CYS A 156 7.51 7.33 -9.70
CA CYS A 156 6.16 7.67 -10.15
C CYS A 156 5.54 8.80 -9.29
N PRO A 157 5.20 9.95 -9.86
CA PRO A 157 4.68 11.08 -9.08
C PRO A 157 3.30 10.82 -8.46
N HIS A 158 2.62 9.74 -8.86
CA HIS A 158 1.24 9.45 -8.44
C HIS A 158 1.12 8.21 -7.54
N LEU A 159 1.94 7.18 -7.78
CA LEU A 159 1.78 5.87 -7.13
C LEU A 159 3.00 5.45 -6.29
N SER A 160 4.02 6.29 -6.18
CA SER A 160 5.18 6.01 -5.32
C SER A 160 4.79 5.82 -3.87
N PHE A 161 3.87 6.63 -3.40
CA PHE A 161 3.14 6.48 -2.14
C PHE A 161 1.72 7.01 -2.33
N ASN A 162 0.79 6.45 -1.61
CA ASN A 162 -0.61 6.82 -1.72
C ASN A 162 -1.37 6.43 -0.44
N ILE A 163 -2.61 6.93 -0.27
CA ILE A 163 -3.46 6.55 0.84
C ILE A 163 -4.73 5.91 0.29
N GLY A 164 -4.95 4.65 0.66
CA GLY A 164 -6.25 3.99 0.51
C GLY A 164 -7.24 4.56 1.53
N VAL A 165 -8.44 4.89 1.04
CA VAL A 165 -9.52 5.52 1.82
C VAL A 165 -10.78 4.69 1.66
N GLU A 166 -11.19 3.99 2.71
CA GLU A 166 -12.40 3.18 2.73
C GLU A 166 -13.37 3.71 3.80
N GLY A 167 -14.50 4.26 3.35
CA GLY A 167 -15.63 4.68 4.17
C GLY A 167 -16.74 3.63 4.20
N GLU A 168 -17.89 3.97 4.79
CA GLU A 168 -19.06 3.07 4.90
C GLU A 168 -19.46 2.49 3.53
N GLY A 169 -19.60 1.16 3.46
CA GLY A 169 -19.91 0.39 2.28
C GLY A 169 -18.77 0.20 1.30
N ASP A 170 -17.58 0.75 1.58
CA ASP A 170 -16.39 0.49 0.77
C ASP A 170 -15.80 -0.89 1.08
N GLN A 171 -15.13 -1.46 0.10
CA GLN A 171 -14.47 -2.76 0.18
C GLN A 171 -13.46 -2.91 -0.96
N PHE A 172 -12.49 -3.79 -0.78
CA PHE A 172 -11.65 -4.23 -1.89
C PHE A 172 -11.78 -5.76 -2.03
N GLY A 173 -12.35 -6.20 -3.14
CA GLY A 173 -12.70 -7.60 -3.36
C GLY A 173 -11.49 -8.53 -3.43
N TRP A 174 -11.75 -9.84 -3.43
CA TRP A 174 -10.69 -10.83 -3.55
C TRP A 174 -9.83 -10.59 -4.80
N HIS A 175 -8.53 -10.49 -4.61
CA HIS A 175 -7.56 -10.27 -5.69
C HIS A 175 -6.17 -10.79 -5.32
N PHE A 176 -5.32 -10.89 -6.33
CA PHE A 176 -3.88 -11.05 -6.20
C PHE A 176 -3.19 -9.76 -6.62
N ASP A 177 -2.02 -9.48 -6.08
CA ASP A 177 -1.17 -8.40 -6.58
C ASP A 177 -0.58 -8.75 -7.95
N THR A 178 -0.38 -7.73 -8.78
CA THR A 178 0.14 -7.89 -10.14
C THR A 178 1.60 -8.35 -10.14
N ASN A 179 2.40 -7.82 -9.23
CA ASN A 179 3.85 -8.03 -9.18
C ASN A 179 4.23 -9.05 -8.11
N ASP A 180 5.23 -9.90 -8.39
CA ASP A 180 5.80 -10.86 -7.42
C ASP A 180 6.73 -10.16 -6.38
N GLY A 181 6.53 -8.87 -6.18
CA GLY A 181 7.19 -8.10 -5.15
C GLY A 181 6.54 -8.27 -3.78
N CYS A 182 6.90 -7.38 -2.88
CA CYS A 182 6.31 -7.26 -1.56
C CYS A 182 5.49 -5.97 -1.50
N ALA A 183 4.20 -6.09 -1.22
CA ALA A 183 3.38 -4.92 -0.90
C ALA A 183 3.80 -4.39 0.47
N VAL A 184 4.07 -3.09 0.54
CA VAL A 184 4.47 -2.40 1.77
C VAL A 184 3.37 -1.43 2.17
N SER A 185 2.86 -1.58 3.39
CA SER A 185 1.77 -0.71 3.85
C SER A 185 1.87 -0.34 5.33
N LEU A 186 1.19 0.74 5.69
CA LEU A 186 1.09 1.26 7.04
C LEU A 186 -0.36 1.62 7.34
N LEU A 187 -0.99 0.89 8.26
CA LEU A 187 -2.34 1.20 8.71
C LEU A 187 -2.29 2.39 9.66
N VAL A 188 -2.87 3.52 9.27
CA VAL A 188 -2.89 4.74 10.11
C VAL A 188 -4.21 4.95 10.82
N GLN A 189 -5.33 4.49 10.26
CA GLN A 189 -6.64 4.57 10.88
C GLN A 189 -7.50 3.38 10.50
N GLN A 190 -8.26 2.87 11.46
CA GLN A 190 -9.24 1.81 11.24
C GLN A 190 -10.66 2.38 11.26
N ALA A 191 -11.55 1.83 10.45
CA ALA A 191 -12.98 2.10 10.54
C ALA A 191 -13.54 1.57 11.87
N ASP A 192 -14.72 2.04 12.27
CA ASP A 192 -15.36 1.59 13.50
C ASP A 192 -15.87 0.14 13.37
N GLU A 193 -16.33 -0.26 12.17
CA GLU A 193 -16.78 -1.61 11.87
C GLU A 193 -16.26 -2.09 10.51
N GLY A 194 -15.84 -3.36 10.41
CA GLY A 194 -15.40 -3.96 9.15
C GLY A 194 -14.06 -3.44 8.65
N GLY A 195 -13.86 -3.45 7.32
CA GLY A 195 -12.61 -3.00 6.72
C GLY A 195 -11.40 -3.86 7.12
N HIS A 196 -11.63 -5.13 7.45
CA HIS A 196 -10.57 -6.04 7.87
C HIS A 196 -9.79 -6.58 6.67
N PHE A 197 -8.49 -6.69 6.84
CA PHE A 197 -7.64 -7.40 5.89
C PHE A 197 -7.81 -8.90 6.08
N GLU A 198 -8.14 -9.61 5.00
CA GLU A 198 -8.18 -11.06 4.95
C GLU A 198 -7.30 -11.58 3.82
N PHE A 199 -6.61 -12.69 4.07
CA PHE A 199 -5.73 -13.31 3.07
C PHE A 199 -5.59 -14.81 3.25
N THR A 200 -5.08 -15.48 2.20
CA THR A 200 -4.70 -16.88 2.22
C THR A 200 -3.20 -16.98 1.91
N PRO A 201 -2.36 -17.45 2.83
CA PRO A 201 -0.91 -17.49 2.57
C PRO A 201 -0.59 -18.50 1.46
N PHE A 202 0.11 -18.04 0.42
CA PHE A 202 0.65 -18.85 -0.68
C PHE A 202 -0.36 -19.87 -1.26
N ILE A 203 -1.60 -19.44 -1.51
CA ILE A 203 -2.66 -20.31 -2.04
C ILE A 203 -2.35 -20.81 -3.45
N ARG A 204 -1.50 -20.11 -4.20
CA ARG A 204 -1.02 -20.49 -5.54
C ARG A 204 0.49 -20.46 -5.63
N SER A 205 1.03 -21.17 -6.62
CA SER A 205 2.46 -21.16 -7.01
C SER A 205 2.60 -20.85 -8.51
N ASP A 206 3.84 -20.90 -9.00
CA ASP A 206 4.10 -20.75 -10.44
C ASP A 206 3.65 -21.98 -11.24
N GLU A 207 3.58 -23.15 -10.58
CA GLU A 207 3.20 -24.43 -11.19
C GLU A 207 1.70 -24.72 -11.08
N ASP A 208 1.02 -24.17 -10.05
CA ASP A 208 -0.39 -24.47 -9.76
C ASP A 208 -1.15 -23.23 -9.27
N GLU A 209 -2.14 -22.81 -10.04
CA GLU A 209 -3.07 -21.74 -9.67
C GLU A 209 -4.06 -22.16 -8.58
N ASN A 210 -4.18 -23.48 -8.29
CA ASN A 210 -5.04 -24.01 -7.22
C ASN A 210 -6.50 -23.52 -7.29
N TYR A 211 -7.08 -23.52 -8.48
CA TYR A 211 -8.44 -23.00 -8.72
C TYR A 211 -9.50 -23.67 -7.85
N THR A 212 -9.31 -24.92 -7.46
CA THR A 212 -10.23 -25.65 -6.59
C THR A 212 -10.32 -24.98 -5.20
N GLU A 213 -9.18 -24.71 -4.58
CA GLU A 213 -9.16 -24.10 -3.24
C GLU A 213 -9.55 -22.62 -3.30
N ILE A 214 -9.16 -21.91 -4.37
CA ILE A 214 -9.61 -20.53 -4.60
C ILE A 214 -11.14 -20.47 -4.69
N GLY A 215 -11.78 -21.40 -5.39
CA GLY A 215 -13.24 -21.52 -5.42
C GLY A 215 -13.87 -21.77 -4.05
N ARG A 216 -13.18 -22.50 -3.16
CA ARG A 216 -13.60 -22.70 -1.76
C ARG A 216 -13.50 -21.39 -0.95
N VAL A 217 -12.45 -20.58 -1.18
CA VAL A 217 -12.35 -19.25 -0.57
C VAL A 217 -13.55 -18.38 -0.94
N PHE A 218 -13.90 -18.32 -2.22
CA PHE A 218 -15.01 -17.49 -2.71
C PHE A 218 -16.36 -17.90 -2.15
N THR A 219 -16.52 -19.17 -1.80
CA THR A 219 -17.76 -19.72 -1.20
C THR A 219 -17.71 -19.78 0.32
N GLY A 220 -16.67 -19.23 0.96
CA GLY A 220 -16.52 -19.24 2.42
C GLY A 220 -16.29 -20.63 3.04
N LYS A 221 -15.79 -21.58 2.23
CA LYS A 221 -15.56 -22.99 2.66
C LYS A 221 -14.08 -23.32 2.87
N SER A 222 -13.19 -22.36 2.66
CA SER A 222 -11.74 -22.56 2.86
C SER A 222 -11.37 -22.24 4.30
N GLU A 223 -10.56 -23.10 4.90
CA GLU A 223 -9.96 -22.90 6.23
C GLU A 223 -8.63 -22.12 6.15
N LEU A 224 -8.16 -21.80 4.92
CA LEU A 224 -6.91 -21.09 4.71
C LEU A 224 -7.02 -19.58 4.95
N VAL A 225 -8.24 -19.04 4.98
CA VAL A 225 -8.44 -17.60 5.15
C VAL A 225 -8.03 -17.19 6.56
N ARG A 226 -7.15 -16.21 6.63
CA ARG A 226 -6.67 -15.59 7.86
C ARG A 226 -7.10 -14.14 7.93
N GLN A 227 -7.48 -13.68 9.11
CA GLN A 227 -7.77 -12.29 9.42
C GLN A 227 -6.86 -11.86 10.59
N PRO A 228 -5.68 -11.25 10.30
CA PRO A 228 -4.78 -10.81 11.35
C PRO A 228 -5.38 -9.62 12.10
N ALA A 229 -5.16 -9.56 13.41
CA ALA A 229 -5.48 -8.37 14.19
C ALA A 229 -4.47 -7.26 13.84
N MET A 230 -4.95 -6.20 13.19
CA MET A 230 -4.13 -5.04 12.84
C MET A 230 -4.67 -3.80 13.57
N ALA A 231 -3.78 -3.08 14.23
CA ALA A 231 -4.09 -1.80 14.87
C ALA A 231 -3.44 -0.64 14.11
N PRO A 232 -3.94 0.60 14.24
CA PRO A 232 -3.24 1.77 13.72
C PRO A 232 -1.78 1.82 14.21
N GLY A 233 -0.87 2.23 13.32
CA GLY A 233 0.59 2.19 13.55
C GLY A 233 1.23 0.84 13.19
N THR A 234 0.48 -0.14 12.67
CA THR A 234 1.06 -1.40 12.16
C THR A 234 1.61 -1.20 10.75
N PHE A 235 2.91 -1.45 10.60
CA PHE A 235 3.61 -1.52 9.30
C PHE A 235 3.65 -2.96 8.82
N THR A 236 3.44 -3.20 7.52
CA THR A 236 3.34 -4.56 6.98
C THR A 236 4.11 -4.73 5.67
N LEU A 237 4.64 -5.95 5.49
CA LEU A 237 5.15 -6.44 4.21
C LEU A 237 4.37 -7.70 3.85
N PHE A 238 3.88 -7.78 2.61
CA PHE A 238 2.97 -8.84 2.20
C PHE A 238 3.26 -9.38 0.80
N ARG A 239 3.25 -10.70 0.62
CA ARG A 239 3.43 -11.42 -0.66
C ARG A 239 2.09 -11.62 -1.36
N GLY A 240 1.49 -10.52 -1.83
CA GLY A 240 0.14 -10.52 -2.40
C GLY A 240 0.03 -11.21 -3.76
N HIS A 241 1.11 -11.32 -4.53
CA HIS A 241 1.09 -12.01 -5.82
C HIS A 241 0.71 -13.49 -5.72
N ARG A 242 1.14 -14.19 -4.66
CA ARG A 242 0.83 -15.61 -4.42
C ARG A 242 -0.24 -15.84 -3.36
N SER A 243 -0.71 -14.77 -2.73
CA SER A 243 -1.64 -14.84 -1.61
C SER A 243 -2.91 -14.07 -1.94
N LEU A 244 -4.01 -14.79 -2.16
CA LEU A 244 -5.30 -14.19 -2.42
C LEU A 244 -5.74 -13.37 -1.21
N HIS A 245 -6.17 -12.11 -1.41
CA HIS A 245 -6.49 -11.22 -0.30
C HIS A 245 -7.61 -10.23 -0.63
N ARG A 246 -8.16 -9.64 0.41
CA ARG A 246 -9.21 -8.62 0.28
C ARG A 246 -9.23 -7.68 1.49
N VAL A 247 -9.97 -6.57 1.34
CA VAL A 247 -10.49 -5.78 2.46
C VAL A 247 -11.99 -6.03 2.54
N THR A 248 -12.46 -6.52 3.71
CA THR A 248 -13.88 -6.78 3.92
C THR A 248 -14.69 -5.50 3.85
N PRO A 249 -16.02 -5.57 3.58
CA PRO A 249 -16.86 -4.39 3.61
C PRO A 249 -16.70 -3.61 4.93
N VAL A 250 -16.57 -2.30 4.80
CA VAL A 250 -16.65 -1.36 5.93
C VAL A 250 -18.10 -1.22 6.33
N GLY A 251 -18.41 -1.48 7.59
CA GLY A 251 -19.73 -1.31 8.17
C GLY A 251 -20.05 0.14 8.47
N HIS A 252 -20.96 0.35 9.44
CA HIS A 252 -21.27 1.69 9.91
C HIS A 252 -20.04 2.32 10.56
N THR A 253 -19.66 3.53 10.10
CA THR A 253 -18.44 4.18 10.59
C THR A 253 -18.54 5.69 10.56
N THR A 254 -17.98 6.33 11.57
CA THR A 254 -17.82 7.78 11.65
C THR A 254 -16.48 8.25 11.08
N ARG A 255 -15.56 7.32 10.82
CA ARG A 255 -14.22 7.59 10.30
C ARG A 255 -13.81 6.54 9.27
N ALA A 256 -13.18 6.98 8.19
CA ALA A 256 -12.69 6.08 7.16
C ALA A 256 -11.54 5.21 7.68
N ARG A 257 -11.41 3.99 7.15
CA ARG A 257 -10.14 3.26 7.22
C ARG A 257 -9.13 3.95 6.31
N LEU A 258 -7.93 4.23 6.81
CA LEU A 258 -6.84 4.88 6.08
C LEU A 258 -5.59 4.01 6.16
N ILE A 259 -5.07 3.65 4.99
CA ILE A 259 -3.85 2.85 4.87
C ILE A 259 -2.91 3.53 3.87
N VAL A 260 -1.66 3.75 4.30
CA VAL A 260 -0.60 4.23 3.42
C VAL A 260 0.01 3.04 2.70
N LEU A 261 0.21 3.16 1.40
CA LEU A 261 0.89 2.19 0.54
C LEU A 261 2.17 2.82 0.01
N PHE A 262 3.26 2.06 0.02
CA PHE A 262 4.58 2.48 -0.44
C PHE A 262 5.04 1.64 -1.62
N GLY A 263 5.44 2.28 -2.71
CA GLY A 263 5.91 1.66 -3.94
C GLY A 263 7.44 1.62 -4.01
N TYR A 264 7.99 0.41 -4.12
CA TYR A 264 9.42 0.16 -4.30
C TYR A 264 9.64 -0.73 -5.51
N ASP A 265 10.81 -0.62 -6.13
CA ASP A 265 11.20 -1.46 -7.27
C ASP A 265 12.71 -1.76 -7.23
N GLN A 266 13.11 -2.87 -7.84
CA GLN A 266 14.53 -3.25 -7.94
C GLN A 266 15.27 -2.45 -9.03
N ASN A 267 14.54 -1.79 -9.92
CA ASN A 267 15.10 -0.97 -10.99
C ASN A 267 15.03 0.52 -10.62
N PRO A 268 16.12 1.28 -10.74
CA PRO A 268 16.13 2.70 -10.45
C PRO A 268 15.26 3.47 -11.45
N GLY A 269 14.56 4.49 -10.96
CA GLY A 269 13.76 5.36 -11.82
C GLY A 269 12.48 4.72 -12.38
N MET A 270 12.01 3.61 -11.81
CA MET A 270 10.76 2.95 -12.21
C MET A 270 9.58 3.90 -12.07
N VAL A 271 8.78 3.99 -13.13
CA VAL A 271 7.52 4.75 -13.20
C VAL A 271 6.43 3.81 -13.67
N TYR A 272 5.30 3.81 -12.97
CA TYR A 272 4.13 3.04 -13.42
C TYR A 272 3.63 3.57 -14.77
N PRO A 273 3.19 2.68 -15.69
CA PRO A 273 2.55 3.11 -16.93
C PRO A 273 1.39 4.08 -16.69
N GLU A 274 1.20 5.04 -17.56
CA GLU A 274 0.12 6.03 -17.43
C GLU A 274 -1.27 5.34 -17.41
N SER A 275 -1.42 4.22 -18.13
CA SER A 275 -2.62 3.38 -18.08
C SER A 275 -2.92 2.91 -16.65
N THR A 276 -1.89 2.56 -15.87
CA THR A 276 -2.06 2.15 -14.47
C THR A 276 -2.59 3.30 -13.60
N VAL A 277 -2.05 4.49 -13.76
CA VAL A 277 -2.53 5.70 -13.05
C VAL A 277 -3.96 6.04 -13.47
N ASN A 278 -4.25 5.94 -14.77
CA ASN A 278 -5.58 6.22 -15.31
C ASN A 278 -6.64 5.23 -14.85
N ASP A 279 -6.28 3.97 -14.58
CA ASP A 279 -7.23 3.00 -14.04
C ASP A 279 -7.73 3.36 -12.62
N PHE A 280 -6.95 4.12 -11.84
CA PHE A 280 -7.42 4.66 -10.56
C PHE A 280 -8.28 5.90 -10.75
N ARG A 281 -8.02 6.72 -11.78
CA ARG A 281 -8.79 7.94 -12.09
C ARG A 281 -10.07 7.65 -12.87
N ASN A 282 -9.99 6.73 -13.83
CA ASN A 282 -11.06 6.36 -14.75
C ASN A 282 -11.04 4.84 -14.94
N PRO A 283 -11.53 4.07 -13.96
CA PRO A 283 -11.49 2.61 -14.04
C PRO A 283 -12.29 2.10 -15.23
N SER A 284 -11.73 1.12 -15.97
CA SER A 284 -12.44 0.45 -17.06
C SER A 284 -13.76 -0.14 -16.57
N SER A 285 -14.81 -0.03 -17.37
CA SER A 285 -16.10 -0.67 -17.10
C SER A 285 -16.13 -2.16 -17.48
N ASP A 286 -15.14 -2.66 -18.25
CA ASP A 286 -15.04 -4.07 -18.59
C ASP A 286 -14.38 -4.84 -17.42
N PRO A 287 -15.14 -5.68 -16.69
CA PRO A 287 -14.63 -6.41 -15.54
C PRO A 287 -13.65 -7.53 -15.90
N TYR A 288 -13.62 -7.95 -17.17
CA TYR A 288 -12.76 -9.02 -17.68
C TYR A 288 -11.50 -8.49 -18.37
N TYR A 289 -11.39 -7.17 -18.46
CA TYR A 289 -10.23 -6.53 -19.07
C TYR A 289 -8.99 -6.83 -18.23
N GLY A 290 -8.09 -7.65 -18.78
CA GLY A 290 -6.74 -7.81 -18.27
C GLY A 290 -5.85 -6.76 -18.93
N ARG A 291 -5.02 -6.10 -18.14
CA ARG A 291 -4.00 -5.21 -18.71
C ARG A 291 -3.06 -6.03 -19.59
N PRO A 292 -2.77 -5.62 -20.84
CA PRO A 292 -1.65 -6.23 -21.55
C PRO A 292 -0.38 -5.96 -20.73
N SER A 293 0.38 -7.03 -20.48
CA SER A 293 1.72 -6.98 -19.87
C SER A 293 2.69 -6.17 -20.73
#